data_4c63cc9e32f66a274e0dc16121867f62
#
_entry.id   4c63cc9e32f66a274e0dc16121867f62
#
_cell.length_a   1.000
_cell.length_b   1.000
_cell.length_c   1.000
_cell.angle_alpha   90.00
_cell.angle_beta   90.00
_cell.angle_gamma   90.00
#
_symmetry.space_group_name_H-M   'P 1'
#
loop_
_entity.id
_entity.type
_entity.pdbx_description
1 polymer ?
#
loop_
_entity_poly.entity_id
_entity_poly.type
_entity_poly.pdbx_seq_one_letter_code
_entity_poly.pdbx_strand_id
1 'polypeptide(L)'
;MRFRGPAIAILALAMLASPAAAQLTVLDTAQDARGGAAAPEAAVEQPIEASLPAAPCGDQPFSIARLGWPSASLLAEIHARVLAAQFGCDVRVTPGDPATSISSMGSTGQPAVVPEVWVNRVAELWNGAMEGQMLRSAAPTYAEARFEGWYMPVYMAAAFAAAPAAADLAAALPQLHPEGPVRFISCPIDWACSLINRNLVRAHGLERLVELVEPANRFEMDRLIAEAVNRREPFLFYYWQPNAVLAQLDFVALDMGAYDEAAAKCLAGRICADPQPSAFAEDLVVIALAERVFTDMPAIAGYFQRASLALAEMDALLARLNAPGATLESVADWFVEERGDLWGSWVGTAP
;
A
#
# COMPACT_ATOMS: atom_id res chain seq x y z
N MET A 1 69.05 44.38 -11.53
CA MET A 1 67.80 45.13 -11.76
C MET A 1 66.78 44.72 -10.69
N ARG A 2 66.49 45.61 -9.75
CA ARG A 2 65.54 45.41 -8.62
C ARG A 2 64.20 45.99 -9.01
N PHE A 3 63.15 45.15 -9.06
CA PHE A 3 61.78 45.67 -9.13
C PHE A 3 61.10 45.49 -7.79
N ARG A 4 60.70 46.59 -7.19
CA ARG A 4 59.83 46.71 -6.02
C ARG A 4 58.38 46.68 -6.49
N GLY A 5 57.59 45.74 -6.00
CA GLY A 5 56.12 45.75 -6.13
C GLY A 5 55.47 46.36 -4.89
N PRO A 6 54.32 47.02 -5.03
CA PRO A 6 53.66 47.72 -3.94
C PRO A 6 52.87 46.79 -3.03
N ALA A 7 52.90 47.09 -1.75
CA ALA A 7 52.09 46.45 -0.70
C ALA A 7 50.64 46.95 -0.79
N ILE A 8 49.68 46.04 -0.92
CA ILE A 8 48.27 46.30 -0.82
C ILE A 8 47.81 46.06 0.62
N ALA A 9 47.45 47.12 1.32
CA ALA A 9 46.85 47.03 2.64
C ALA A 9 45.39 46.58 2.54
N ILE A 10 45.07 45.42 3.10
CA ILE A 10 43.70 44.92 3.21
C ILE A 10 43.10 45.51 4.52
N LEU A 11 42.13 46.39 4.34
CA LEU A 11 41.31 46.96 5.44
C LEU A 11 40.25 45.92 5.82
N ALA A 12 40.38 45.30 6.99
CA ALA A 12 39.37 44.39 7.54
C ALA A 12 38.23 45.20 8.14
N LEU A 13 37.07 45.18 7.48
CA LEU A 13 35.82 45.77 7.97
C LEU A 13 35.16 44.74 8.89
N ALA A 14 35.25 44.95 10.22
CA ALA A 14 34.56 44.14 11.21
C ALA A 14 33.06 44.53 11.21
N MET A 15 32.20 43.68 10.65
CA MET A 15 30.75 43.77 10.82
C MET A 15 30.38 43.23 12.19
N LEU A 16 29.97 44.11 13.09
CA LEU A 16 29.33 43.78 14.36
C LEU A 16 27.90 43.30 14.07
N ALA A 17 27.69 41.98 14.08
CA ALA A 17 26.36 41.41 14.07
C ALA A 17 25.76 41.48 15.48
N SER A 18 24.76 42.35 15.66
CA SER A 18 23.94 42.39 16.87
C SER A 18 23.02 41.15 16.89
N PRO A 19 22.91 40.42 18.03
CA PRO A 19 21.90 39.37 18.12
C PRO A 19 20.52 40.01 18.23
N ALA A 20 19.65 39.69 17.26
CA ALA A 20 18.22 39.96 17.36
C ALA A 20 17.64 39.05 18.45
N ALA A 21 17.38 39.62 19.63
CA ALA A 21 16.62 38.95 20.68
C ALA A 21 15.16 38.85 20.19
N ALA A 22 14.69 37.61 19.89
CA ALA A 22 13.28 37.37 19.70
C ALA A 22 12.55 37.63 21.03
N GLN A 23 11.80 38.70 21.10
CA GLN A 23 10.92 38.99 22.24
C GLN A 23 9.67 38.12 22.11
N LEU A 24 9.56 37.07 22.93
CA LEU A 24 8.31 36.39 23.18
C LEU A 24 7.36 37.34 23.90
N THR A 25 6.33 37.82 23.26
CA THR A 25 5.26 38.57 23.92
C THR A 25 4.33 37.53 24.56
N VAL A 26 4.55 37.27 25.85
CA VAL A 26 3.56 36.55 26.66
C VAL A 26 2.45 37.55 26.97
N LEU A 27 1.27 37.35 26.37
CA LEU A 27 0.05 38.03 26.78
C LEU A 27 -0.38 37.45 28.13
N ASP A 28 -0.04 38.15 29.20
CA ASP A 28 -0.49 37.82 30.55
C ASP A 28 -1.91 38.36 30.75
N THR A 29 -2.91 37.47 30.67
CA THR A 29 -4.33 37.78 30.87
C THR A 29 -4.71 37.80 32.38
N ALA A 30 -3.76 37.91 33.29
CA ALA A 30 -4.02 37.82 34.73
C ALA A 30 -4.17 39.17 35.44
N GLN A 31 -4.20 40.32 34.77
CA GLN A 31 -4.24 41.65 35.43
C GLN A 31 -5.54 42.42 35.39
N ASP A 32 -6.61 41.92 34.75
CA ASP A 32 -7.90 42.65 34.73
C ASP A 32 -8.92 42.24 35.79
N ALA A 33 -8.51 41.51 36.82
CA ALA A 33 -9.40 41.05 37.89
C ALA A 33 -9.31 41.88 39.17
N ARG A 34 -9.08 43.22 39.08
CA ARG A 34 -9.19 44.10 40.25
C ARG A 34 -9.93 45.39 39.89
N GLY A 35 -11.23 45.35 40.05
CA GLY A 35 -12.03 46.57 39.99
C GLY A 35 -13.52 46.29 39.92
N GLY A 36 -14.21 46.44 41.05
CA GLY A 36 -15.64 46.69 41.09
C GLY A 36 -16.51 45.54 41.56
N ALA A 37 -16.80 45.56 42.91
CA ALA A 37 -17.91 44.82 43.45
C ALA A 37 -19.23 45.48 42.95
N ALA A 38 -19.91 44.78 42.01
CA ALA A 38 -21.32 45.03 41.68
C ALA A 38 -22.17 43.83 42.16
N ALA A 39 -23.33 44.09 42.73
CA ALA A 39 -24.25 43.13 43.30
C ALA A 39 -24.67 42.05 42.31
N PRO A 40 -25.07 40.86 42.79
CA PRO A 40 -25.45 39.77 41.92
C PRO A 40 -26.81 40.07 41.23
N GLU A 41 -26.79 40.38 39.96
CA GLU A 41 -27.92 40.23 39.09
C GLU A 41 -28.23 38.73 38.91
N ALA A 42 -29.48 38.37 39.07
CA ALA A 42 -29.94 37.00 38.91
C ALA A 42 -29.50 36.41 37.56
N ALA A 43 -28.69 35.35 37.62
CA ALA A 43 -28.34 34.59 36.49
C ALA A 43 -29.60 34.07 35.80
N VAL A 44 -29.91 34.62 34.63
CA VAL A 44 -30.82 33.97 33.68
C VAL A 44 -30.10 32.71 33.21
N GLU A 45 -30.55 31.55 33.69
CA GLU A 45 -30.16 30.25 33.13
C GLU A 45 -30.49 30.29 31.64
N GLN A 46 -29.47 30.52 30.82
CA GLN A 46 -29.56 30.22 29.39
C GLN A 46 -29.74 28.73 29.26
N PRO A 47 -30.72 28.27 28.46
CA PRO A 47 -30.86 26.85 28.19
C PRO A 47 -29.52 26.37 27.65
N ILE A 48 -28.97 25.34 28.29
CA ILE A 48 -27.84 24.59 27.71
C ILE A 48 -28.41 24.02 26.41
N GLU A 49 -28.10 24.67 25.26
CA GLU A 49 -28.32 24.03 23.97
C GLU A 49 -27.59 22.70 24.07
N ALA A 50 -28.35 21.62 24.10
CA ALA A 50 -27.78 20.28 23.99
C ALA A 50 -26.92 20.29 22.71
N SER A 51 -25.61 20.32 22.85
CA SER A 51 -24.73 20.21 21.72
C SER A 51 -25.11 18.95 20.95
N LEU A 52 -25.52 19.13 19.70
CA LEU A 52 -25.74 18.00 18.82
C LEU A 52 -24.51 17.10 18.90
N PRO A 53 -24.68 15.76 18.97
CA PRO A 53 -23.54 14.87 18.98
C PRO A 53 -22.65 15.21 17.78
N ALA A 54 -21.34 15.37 18.03
CA ALA A 54 -20.37 15.69 16.99
C ALA A 54 -20.53 14.72 15.82
N ALA A 55 -20.56 15.23 14.59
CA ALA A 55 -20.65 14.40 13.40
C ALA A 55 -19.53 13.36 13.40
N PRO A 56 -19.78 12.07 13.14
CA PRO A 56 -18.74 11.01 13.21
C PRO A 56 -17.48 11.31 12.42
N CYS A 57 -17.61 12.10 11.35
CA CYS A 57 -16.53 12.48 10.42
C CYS A 57 -16.01 13.90 10.60
N GLY A 58 -16.43 14.59 11.68
CA GLY A 58 -16.15 16.01 11.91
C GLY A 58 -16.95 16.95 10.98
N ASP A 59 -16.67 18.26 11.07
CA ASP A 59 -17.41 19.31 10.38
C ASP A 59 -16.87 19.63 8.97
N GLN A 60 -15.77 19.01 8.58
CA GLN A 60 -15.13 19.21 7.28
C GLN A 60 -15.25 17.94 6.42
N PRO A 61 -15.27 18.05 5.08
CA PRO A 61 -15.25 16.90 4.20
C PRO A 61 -14.10 15.94 4.54
N PHE A 62 -14.44 14.65 4.74
CA PHE A 62 -13.47 13.62 5.01
C PHE A 62 -12.71 13.24 3.72
N SER A 63 -11.42 13.54 3.66
CA SER A 63 -10.62 13.38 2.45
C SER A 63 -9.97 12.01 2.35
N ILE A 64 -10.15 11.34 1.21
CA ILE A 64 -9.53 10.05 0.86
C ILE A 64 -8.61 10.25 -0.33
N ALA A 65 -7.35 9.82 -0.23
CA ALA A 65 -6.46 9.79 -1.39
C ALA A 65 -6.78 8.60 -2.30
N ARG A 66 -6.93 8.87 -3.59
CA ARG A 66 -7.04 7.88 -4.65
C ARG A 66 -5.71 7.77 -5.38
N LEU A 67 -4.94 6.74 -5.08
CA LEU A 67 -3.66 6.49 -5.75
C LEU A 67 -3.89 5.90 -7.15
N GLY A 68 -2.87 6.02 -8.02
CA GLY A 68 -3.02 5.84 -9.47
C GLY A 68 -3.10 4.40 -9.98
N TRP A 69 -3.15 3.37 -9.13
CA TRP A 69 -3.33 1.98 -9.56
C TRP A 69 -4.71 1.43 -9.18
N PRO A 70 -5.21 0.41 -9.89
CA PRO A 70 -6.60 -0.01 -9.81
C PRO A 70 -7.10 -0.39 -8.42
N SER A 71 -6.32 -1.16 -7.63
CA SER A 71 -6.74 -1.60 -6.28
C SER A 71 -6.90 -0.42 -5.33
N ALA A 72 -5.91 0.48 -5.26
CA ALA A 72 -5.98 1.67 -4.41
C ALA A 72 -7.10 2.63 -4.83
N SER A 73 -7.32 2.78 -6.14
CA SER A 73 -8.42 3.58 -6.67
C SER A 73 -9.78 3.01 -6.27
N LEU A 74 -9.92 1.68 -6.35
CA LEU A 74 -11.16 1.01 -5.99
C LEU A 74 -11.42 1.05 -4.48
N LEU A 75 -10.38 0.84 -3.65
CA LEU A 75 -10.51 0.98 -2.20
C LEU A 75 -10.95 2.39 -1.79
N ALA A 76 -10.39 3.43 -2.42
CA ALA A 76 -10.81 4.81 -2.13
C ALA A 76 -12.30 5.02 -2.41
N GLU A 77 -12.81 4.49 -3.53
CA GLU A 77 -14.23 4.59 -3.90
C GLU A 77 -15.14 3.75 -2.98
N ILE A 78 -14.71 2.54 -2.60
CA ILE A 78 -15.44 1.67 -1.66
C ILE A 78 -15.56 2.35 -0.31
N HIS A 79 -14.44 2.80 0.27
CA HIS A 79 -14.46 3.45 1.58
C HIS A 79 -15.30 4.73 1.58
N ALA A 80 -15.24 5.52 0.50
CA ALA A 80 -16.06 6.72 0.37
C ALA A 80 -17.57 6.40 0.48
N ARG A 81 -18.01 5.35 -0.22
CA ARG A 81 -19.42 4.95 -0.23
C ARG A 81 -19.87 4.36 1.11
N VAL A 82 -19.06 3.49 1.71
CA VAL A 82 -19.38 2.91 3.02
C VAL A 82 -19.45 4.01 4.08
N LEU A 83 -18.49 4.94 4.12
CA LEU A 83 -18.50 6.04 5.08
C LEU A 83 -19.71 6.97 4.88
N ALA A 84 -20.05 7.29 3.64
CA ALA A 84 -21.24 8.11 3.36
C ALA A 84 -22.52 7.39 3.76
N ALA A 85 -22.67 6.11 3.42
CA ALA A 85 -23.89 5.35 3.67
C ALA A 85 -24.08 4.98 5.16
N GLN A 86 -23.00 4.62 5.87
CA GLN A 86 -23.12 4.08 7.24
C GLN A 86 -22.85 5.11 8.34
N PHE A 87 -22.08 6.16 8.04
CA PHE A 87 -21.73 7.19 9.02
C PHE A 87 -22.27 8.58 8.66
N GLY A 88 -22.85 8.74 7.45
CA GLY A 88 -23.35 10.05 6.98
C GLY A 88 -22.23 11.05 6.67
N CYS A 89 -21.02 10.57 6.37
CA CYS A 89 -19.88 11.43 6.10
C CYS A 89 -20.02 12.17 4.76
N ASP A 90 -19.67 13.46 4.75
CA ASP A 90 -19.32 14.15 3.49
C ASP A 90 -17.90 13.73 3.09
N VAL A 91 -17.78 12.86 2.09
CA VAL A 91 -16.48 12.29 1.68
C VAL A 91 -16.01 12.89 0.37
N ARG A 92 -14.74 13.28 0.34
CA ARG A 92 -14.06 13.77 -0.87
C ARG A 92 -12.90 12.85 -1.25
N VAL A 93 -13.04 12.15 -2.38
CA VAL A 93 -11.96 11.37 -3.01
C VAL A 93 -11.15 12.29 -3.91
N THR A 94 -9.83 12.34 -3.69
CA THR A 94 -8.91 13.19 -4.47
C THR A 94 -7.78 12.35 -5.06
N PRO A 95 -7.42 12.55 -6.35
CA PRO A 95 -6.24 11.92 -6.93
C PRO A 95 -4.98 12.30 -6.14
N GLY A 96 -4.07 11.34 -5.99
CA GLY A 96 -2.80 11.53 -5.30
C GLY A 96 -1.75 10.53 -5.79
N ASP A 97 -0.50 10.78 -5.41
CA ASP A 97 0.58 9.82 -5.49
C ASP A 97 1.08 9.47 -4.09
N PRO A 98 1.77 8.33 -3.89
CA PRO A 98 2.14 7.87 -2.56
C PRO A 98 3.00 8.88 -1.78
N ALA A 99 4.04 9.41 -2.41
CA ALA A 99 5.00 10.28 -1.74
C ALA A 99 4.37 11.62 -1.33
N THR A 100 3.65 12.25 -2.26
CA THR A 100 2.94 13.52 -2.00
C THR A 100 1.83 13.33 -0.96
N SER A 101 1.08 12.22 -1.03
CA SER A 101 -0.01 11.95 -0.08
C SER A 101 0.52 11.75 1.35
N ILE A 102 1.59 10.97 1.54
CA ILE A 102 2.21 10.76 2.85
C ILE A 102 2.86 12.06 3.38
N SER A 103 3.57 12.80 2.52
CA SER A 103 4.19 14.08 2.91
C SER A 103 3.13 15.13 3.31
N SER A 104 2.03 15.23 2.57
CA SER A 104 0.93 16.15 2.87
C SER A 104 0.19 15.74 4.14
N MET A 105 -0.09 14.44 4.32
CA MET A 105 -0.66 13.91 5.57
C MET A 105 0.22 14.23 6.76
N GLY A 106 1.56 14.07 6.63
CA GLY A 106 2.54 14.37 7.66
C GLY A 106 2.66 15.86 8.01
N SER A 107 2.32 16.76 7.08
CA SER A 107 2.48 18.22 7.30
C SER A 107 1.17 18.95 7.60
N THR A 108 0.05 18.49 7.06
CA THR A 108 -1.25 19.18 7.14
C THR A 108 -2.39 18.34 7.72
N GLY A 109 -2.15 17.04 7.97
CA GLY A 109 -3.20 16.09 8.32
C GLY A 109 -4.16 15.76 7.17
N GLN A 110 -3.79 16.08 5.93
CA GLN A 110 -4.58 15.81 4.72
C GLN A 110 -3.74 15.07 3.68
N PRO A 111 -4.29 14.08 2.98
CA PRO A 111 -5.66 13.53 3.15
C PRO A 111 -5.86 12.88 4.53
N ALA A 112 -7.11 12.70 4.95
CA ALA A 112 -7.45 12.04 6.22
C ALA A 112 -7.05 10.55 6.20
N VAL A 113 -7.17 9.90 5.05
CA VAL A 113 -6.81 8.50 4.84
C VAL A 113 -6.17 8.25 3.47
N VAL A 114 -5.21 7.33 3.45
CA VAL A 114 -4.68 6.67 2.24
C VAL A 114 -4.92 5.17 2.41
N PRO A 115 -5.86 4.56 1.66
CA PRO A 115 -6.31 3.18 1.92
C PRO A 115 -5.29 2.09 1.60
N GLU A 116 -4.30 2.36 0.74
CA GLU A 116 -3.30 1.38 0.30
C GLU A 116 -1.92 2.03 0.18
N VAL A 117 -1.13 1.97 1.25
CA VAL A 117 0.25 2.47 1.28
C VAL A 117 1.22 1.32 1.32
N TRP A 118 2.02 1.18 0.28
CA TRP A 118 3.18 0.28 0.21
C TRP A 118 4.35 0.94 0.94
N VAL A 119 4.49 0.64 2.23
CA VAL A 119 5.37 1.38 3.15
C VAL A 119 6.81 1.38 2.69
N ASN A 120 7.32 0.25 2.19
CA ASN A 120 8.71 0.14 1.75
C ASN A 120 9.05 1.09 0.58
N ARG A 121 8.05 1.50 -0.21
CA ARG A 121 8.22 2.42 -1.35
C ARG A 121 8.31 3.90 -0.93
N VAL A 122 7.89 4.22 0.28
CA VAL A 122 7.86 5.58 0.85
C VAL A 122 8.46 5.63 2.26
N ALA A 123 9.36 4.69 2.58
CA ALA A 123 9.83 4.42 3.93
C ALA A 123 10.37 5.65 4.68
N GLU A 124 11.15 6.50 4.02
CA GLU A 124 11.70 7.70 4.67
C GLU A 124 10.60 8.70 5.06
N LEU A 125 9.65 8.96 4.15
CA LEU A 125 8.52 9.86 4.41
C LEU A 125 7.60 9.28 5.48
N TRP A 126 7.33 7.97 5.41
CA TRP A 126 6.53 7.25 6.38
C TRP A 126 7.14 7.32 7.77
N ASN A 127 8.42 6.97 7.91
CA ASN A 127 9.11 6.98 9.20
C ASN A 127 9.15 8.39 9.80
N GLY A 128 9.47 9.41 9.00
CA GLY A 128 9.47 10.80 9.47
C GLY A 128 8.10 11.28 9.96
N ALA A 129 7.03 10.92 9.25
CA ALA A 129 5.67 11.29 9.66
C ALA A 129 5.20 10.49 10.90
N MET A 130 5.61 9.23 11.06
CA MET A 130 5.37 8.41 12.25
C MET A 130 6.10 8.97 13.48
N GLU A 131 7.38 9.31 13.35
CA GLU A 131 8.18 9.94 14.41
C GLU A 131 7.58 11.29 14.83
N GLY A 132 7.08 12.07 13.87
CA GLY A 132 6.36 13.31 14.09
C GLY A 132 4.95 13.15 14.67
N GLN A 133 4.48 11.92 14.87
CA GLN A 133 3.11 11.61 15.33
C GLN A 133 2.01 12.30 14.50
N MET A 134 2.25 12.42 13.19
CA MET A 134 1.31 13.06 12.26
C MET A 134 0.35 12.07 11.57
N LEU A 135 0.80 10.82 11.46
CA LEU A 135 0.03 9.71 10.93
C LEU A 135 0.44 8.39 11.58
N ARG A 136 -0.38 7.38 11.42
CA ARG A 136 -0.04 5.97 11.72
C ARG A 136 -0.88 5.00 10.90
N SER A 137 -0.46 3.75 10.91
CA SER A 137 -1.25 2.65 10.36
C SER A 137 -2.50 2.42 11.19
N ALA A 138 -3.66 2.28 10.54
CA ALA A 138 -4.88 1.81 11.18
C ALA A 138 -4.92 0.28 11.20
N ALA A 139 -4.68 -0.34 10.04
CA ALA A 139 -4.65 -1.79 9.84
C ALA A 139 -3.80 -2.14 8.62
N PRO A 140 -3.39 -3.40 8.44
CA PRO A 140 -2.98 -3.91 7.14
C PRO A 140 -4.14 -3.76 6.14
N THR A 141 -3.84 -3.27 4.92
CA THR A 141 -4.85 -3.16 3.86
C THR A 141 -5.35 -4.54 3.44
N TYR A 142 -4.44 -5.51 3.38
CA TYR A 142 -4.72 -6.89 3.04
C TYR A 142 -4.44 -7.82 4.21
N ALA A 143 -5.18 -8.93 4.28
CA ALA A 143 -5.02 -9.93 5.32
C ALA A 143 -3.69 -10.71 5.17
N GLU A 144 -3.18 -10.78 3.94
CA GLU A 144 -1.92 -11.43 3.60
C GLU A 144 -0.80 -10.39 3.43
N ALA A 145 0.44 -10.80 3.66
CA ALA A 145 1.63 -9.95 3.53
C ALA A 145 2.56 -10.36 2.37
N ARG A 146 2.28 -11.49 1.70
CA ARG A 146 3.04 -11.98 0.55
C ARG A 146 2.28 -11.68 -0.72
N PHE A 147 2.85 -10.84 -1.54
CA PHE A 147 2.20 -10.31 -2.75
C PHE A 147 2.79 -10.85 -4.05
N GLU A 148 3.84 -11.63 -3.98
CA GLU A 148 4.57 -12.16 -5.15
C GLU A 148 4.80 -13.65 -5.00
N GLY A 149 4.76 -14.38 -6.11
CA GLY A 149 4.98 -15.82 -6.10
C GLY A 149 5.05 -16.44 -7.48
N TRP A 150 5.26 -17.74 -7.48
CA TRP A 150 5.14 -18.58 -8.65
C TRP A 150 3.79 -19.28 -8.66
N TYR A 151 3.26 -19.44 -9.83
CA TYR A 151 1.93 -20.01 -10.06
C TYR A 151 1.99 -21.05 -11.16
N MET A 152 0.99 -21.96 -11.17
CA MET A 152 0.73 -22.89 -12.25
C MET A 152 -0.77 -23.00 -12.53
N PRO A 153 -1.19 -23.43 -13.73
CA PRO A 153 -2.59 -23.75 -13.97
C PRO A 153 -3.07 -24.91 -13.10
N VAL A 154 -4.32 -24.85 -12.64
CA VAL A 154 -4.95 -25.92 -11.83
C VAL A 154 -4.84 -27.29 -12.50
N TYR A 155 -4.92 -27.37 -13.84
CA TYR A 155 -4.81 -28.66 -14.54
C TYR A 155 -3.43 -29.36 -14.41
N MET A 156 -2.40 -28.61 -13.96
CA MET A 156 -1.09 -29.21 -13.62
C MET A 156 -1.03 -29.70 -12.17
N ALA A 157 -1.83 -29.12 -11.29
CA ALA A 157 -1.76 -29.41 -9.84
C ALA A 157 -2.09 -30.87 -9.50
N ALA A 158 -2.87 -31.56 -10.33
CA ALA A 158 -3.23 -32.97 -10.14
C ALA A 158 -2.02 -33.93 -10.16
N ALA A 159 -0.87 -33.51 -10.67
CA ALA A 159 0.36 -34.29 -10.64
C ALA A 159 1.11 -34.24 -9.31
N PHE A 160 0.68 -33.37 -8.40
CA PHE A 160 1.28 -33.23 -7.08
C PHE A 160 0.42 -33.97 -6.05
N ALA A 161 1.08 -34.72 -5.17
CA ALA A 161 0.40 -35.51 -4.14
C ALA A 161 -0.20 -34.65 -3.00
N ALA A 162 0.27 -33.42 -2.87
CA ALA A 162 -0.15 -32.41 -1.89
C ALA A 162 -0.24 -31.04 -2.58
N ALA A 163 -0.37 -29.97 -1.80
CA ALA A 163 -0.27 -28.61 -2.33
C ALA A 163 1.07 -28.44 -3.07
N PRO A 164 1.07 -27.91 -4.32
CA PRO A 164 2.28 -27.81 -5.10
C PRO A 164 3.33 -26.91 -4.42
N ALA A 165 4.57 -27.39 -4.33
CA ALA A 165 5.68 -26.60 -3.82
C ALA A 165 6.78 -26.40 -4.90
N ALA A 166 7.47 -25.28 -4.87
CA ALA A 166 8.58 -25.02 -5.78
C ALA A 166 9.71 -26.07 -5.65
N ALA A 167 9.92 -26.60 -4.44
CA ALA A 167 10.89 -27.65 -4.16
C ALA A 167 10.60 -28.97 -4.89
N ASP A 168 9.32 -29.25 -5.23
CA ASP A 168 8.91 -30.48 -5.88
C ASP A 168 8.98 -30.43 -7.42
N LEU A 169 9.17 -29.24 -7.98
CA LEU A 169 9.15 -29.02 -9.42
C LEU A 169 10.21 -29.83 -10.17
N ALA A 170 11.41 -29.97 -9.62
CA ALA A 170 12.48 -30.72 -10.26
C ALA A 170 12.13 -32.21 -10.49
N ALA A 171 11.33 -32.79 -9.60
CA ALA A 171 10.83 -34.16 -9.72
C ALA A 171 9.55 -34.27 -10.55
N ALA A 172 8.66 -33.25 -10.48
CA ALA A 172 7.35 -33.29 -11.13
C ALA A 172 7.38 -32.91 -12.62
N LEU A 173 8.17 -31.91 -13.02
CA LEU A 173 8.17 -31.38 -14.38
C LEU A 173 8.52 -32.42 -15.45
N PRO A 174 9.52 -33.32 -15.27
CA PRO A 174 9.80 -34.38 -16.26
C PRO A 174 8.66 -35.37 -16.45
N GLN A 175 7.80 -35.54 -15.44
CA GLN A 175 6.64 -36.41 -15.53
C GLN A 175 5.44 -35.73 -16.21
N LEU A 176 5.31 -34.42 -15.98
CA LEU A 176 4.26 -33.58 -16.57
C LEU A 176 4.50 -33.28 -18.04
N HIS A 177 5.77 -33.11 -18.42
CA HIS A 177 6.17 -32.74 -19.77
C HIS A 177 7.46 -33.48 -20.18
N PRO A 178 7.37 -34.79 -20.49
CA PRO A 178 8.53 -35.61 -20.84
C PRO A 178 9.20 -35.22 -22.17
N GLU A 179 8.52 -34.41 -22.98
CA GLU A 179 8.98 -34.03 -24.33
C GLU A 179 10.02 -32.92 -24.32
N GLY A 180 10.20 -32.20 -23.19
CA GLY A 180 11.17 -31.11 -23.09
C GLY A 180 10.94 -30.16 -21.92
N PRO A 181 11.60 -29.01 -21.92
CA PRO A 181 11.43 -28.04 -20.86
C PRO A 181 10.02 -27.42 -20.86
N VAL A 182 9.50 -27.17 -19.66
CA VAL A 182 8.25 -26.45 -19.45
C VAL A 182 8.51 -24.94 -19.54
N ARG A 183 7.62 -24.20 -20.20
CA ARG A 183 7.73 -22.75 -20.26
C ARG A 183 7.57 -22.14 -18.86
N PHE A 184 8.47 -21.23 -18.47
CA PHE A 184 8.34 -20.41 -17.29
C PHE A 184 8.25 -18.93 -17.70
N ILE A 185 7.04 -18.35 -17.60
CA ILE A 185 6.79 -16.95 -17.94
C ILE A 185 7.17 -16.10 -16.72
N SER A 186 8.31 -15.46 -16.80
CA SER A 186 8.81 -14.53 -15.78
C SER A 186 8.17 -13.14 -15.93
N CYS A 187 8.58 -12.19 -15.11
CA CYS A 187 8.24 -10.79 -15.29
C CYS A 187 9.16 -10.12 -16.34
N PRO A 188 8.83 -8.89 -16.77
CA PRO A 188 9.67 -8.14 -17.71
C PRO A 188 11.12 -8.02 -17.25
N ILE A 189 12.04 -8.08 -18.22
CA ILE A 189 13.50 -8.18 -17.98
C ILE A 189 14.07 -6.99 -17.20
N ASP A 190 13.44 -5.82 -17.27
CA ASP A 190 13.81 -4.60 -16.56
C ASP A 190 13.25 -4.51 -15.14
N TRP A 191 12.42 -5.48 -14.74
CA TRP A 191 11.88 -5.56 -13.38
C TRP A 191 12.81 -6.36 -12.46
N ALA A 192 12.83 -5.99 -11.17
CA ALA A 192 13.68 -6.67 -10.18
C ALA A 192 13.37 -8.18 -10.06
N CYS A 193 12.12 -8.58 -10.21
CA CYS A 193 11.68 -9.98 -10.16
C CYS A 193 12.30 -10.85 -11.28
N SER A 194 12.66 -10.29 -12.44
CA SER A 194 13.33 -11.04 -13.52
C SER A 194 14.63 -11.68 -13.01
N LEU A 195 15.47 -10.89 -12.34
CA LEU A 195 16.72 -11.37 -11.78
C LEU A 195 16.49 -12.38 -10.65
N ILE A 196 15.52 -12.12 -9.78
CA ILE A 196 15.15 -13.04 -8.70
C ILE A 196 14.68 -14.36 -9.28
N ASN A 197 13.78 -14.35 -10.27
CA ASN A 197 13.28 -15.56 -10.92
C ASN A 197 14.39 -16.39 -11.58
N ARG A 198 15.34 -15.75 -12.29
CA ARG A 198 16.50 -16.46 -12.86
C ARG A 198 17.30 -17.19 -11.78
N ASN A 199 17.58 -16.51 -10.68
CA ASN A 199 18.32 -17.09 -9.58
C ASN A 199 17.53 -18.16 -8.84
N LEU A 200 16.19 -17.99 -8.66
CA LEU A 200 15.33 -19.02 -8.08
C LEU A 200 15.24 -20.28 -8.96
N VAL A 201 15.16 -20.14 -10.28
CA VAL A 201 15.24 -21.28 -11.24
C VAL A 201 16.51 -22.08 -10.99
N ARG A 202 17.65 -21.41 -10.79
CA ARG A 202 18.94 -22.07 -10.45
C ARG A 202 18.90 -22.69 -9.06
N ALA A 203 18.38 -21.96 -8.07
CA ALA A 203 18.29 -22.44 -6.68
C ALA A 203 17.46 -23.73 -6.54
N HIS A 204 16.43 -23.89 -7.37
CA HIS A 204 15.59 -25.09 -7.42
C HIS A 204 16.08 -26.16 -8.43
N GLY A 205 17.24 -25.96 -9.10
CA GLY A 205 17.79 -26.90 -10.07
C GLY A 205 16.95 -27.07 -11.35
N LEU A 206 16.19 -26.03 -11.73
CA LEU A 206 15.23 -26.07 -12.85
C LEU A 206 15.80 -25.64 -14.20
N GLU A 207 17.08 -25.26 -14.30
CA GLU A 207 17.69 -24.65 -15.49
C GLU A 207 17.53 -25.46 -16.77
N ARG A 208 17.45 -26.79 -16.67
CA ARG A 208 17.26 -27.71 -17.80
C ARG A 208 15.81 -28.16 -17.98
N LEU A 209 14.97 -27.84 -17.01
CA LEU A 209 13.58 -28.29 -16.93
C LEU A 209 12.60 -27.20 -17.33
N VAL A 210 13.06 -25.94 -17.34
CA VAL A 210 12.22 -24.82 -17.75
C VAL A 210 12.89 -23.99 -18.85
N GLU A 211 12.07 -23.49 -19.76
CA GLU A 211 12.43 -22.43 -20.70
C GLU A 211 11.95 -21.09 -20.11
N LEU A 212 12.91 -20.30 -19.63
CA LEU A 212 12.60 -19.01 -19.02
C LEU A 212 12.26 -17.98 -20.10
N VAL A 213 11.04 -17.48 -20.09
CA VAL A 213 10.53 -16.45 -21.00
C VAL A 213 10.39 -15.14 -20.23
N GLU A 214 11.07 -14.10 -20.69
CA GLU A 214 11.03 -12.77 -20.11
C GLU A 214 10.32 -11.82 -21.07
N PRO A 215 9.04 -11.47 -20.79
CA PRO A 215 8.26 -10.59 -21.66
C PRO A 215 8.86 -9.17 -21.70
N ALA A 216 8.58 -8.42 -22.77
CA ALA A 216 9.04 -7.04 -22.89
C ALA A 216 8.30 -6.07 -21.96
N ASN A 217 7.07 -6.41 -21.56
CA ASN A 217 6.25 -5.61 -20.67
C ASN A 217 5.10 -6.44 -20.08
N ARG A 218 4.34 -5.84 -19.15
CA ARG A 218 3.20 -6.49 -18.49
C ARG A 218 2.14 -6.99 -19.47
N PHE A 219 1.81 -6.24 -20.50
CA PHE A 219 0.76 -6.64 -21.44
C PHE A 219 1.15 -7.88 -22.24
N GLU A 220 2.42 -8.00 -22.61
CA GLU A 220 2.94 -9.21 -23.23
C GLU A 220 2.93 -10.38 -22.25
N MET A 221 3.28 -10.17 -21.00
CA MET A 221 3.21 -11.18 -19.95
C MET A 221 1.78 -11.74 -19.81
N ASP A 222 0.79 -10.85 -19.65
CA ASP A 222 -0.63 -11.24 -19.53
C ASP A 222 -1.10 -12.00 -20.79
N ARG A 223 -0.69 -11.56 -21.98
CA ARG A 223 -1.00 -12.23 -23.24
C ARG A 223 -0.40 -13.65 -23.32
N LEU A 224 0.88 -13.80 -22.92
CA LEU A 224 1.55 -15.11 -22.93
C LEU A 224 0.89 -16.08 -21.96
N ILE A 225 0.48 -15.62 -20.77
CA ILE A 225 -0.24 -16.43 -19.78
C ILE A 225 -1.59 -16.87 -20.37
N ALA A 226 -2.38 -15.93 -20.91
CA ALA A 226 -3.67 -16.23 -21.50
C ALA A 226 -3.56 -17.22 -22.70
N GLU A 227 -2.57 -17.05 -23.56
CA GLU A 227 -2.32 -17.97 -24.69
C GLU A 227 -1.95 -19.38 -24.21
N ALA A 228 -1.09 -19.51 -23.19
CA ALA A 228 -0.71 -20.80 -22.64
C ALA A 228 -1.91 -21.52 -21.99
N VAL A 229 -2.75 -20.79 -21.24
CA VAL A 229 -4.01 -21.35 -20.69
C VAL A 229 -4.95 -21.81 -21.80
N ASN A 230 -5.17 -20.97 -22.83
CA ASN A 230 -6.06 -21.30 -23.95
C ASN A 230 -5.64 -22.57 -24.73
N ARG A 231 -4.32 -22.81 -24.80
CA ARG A 231 -3.77 -24.02 -25.43
C ARG A 231 -3.68 -25.21 -24.49
N ARG A 232 -3.99 -25.01 -23.19
CA ARG A 232 -3.76 -25.97 -22.12
C ARG A 232 -2.32 -26.50 -22.08
N GLU A 233 -1.36 -25.62 -22.39
CA GLU A 233 0.07 -25.94 -22.30
C GLU A 233 0.46 -26.12 -20.82
N PRO A 234 1.37 -27.05 -20.50
CA PRO A 234 2.01 -27.04 -19.20
C PRO A 234 2.97 -25.83 -19.11
N PHE A 235 2.76 -24.94 -18.12
CA PHE A 235 3.63 -23.80 -17.89
C PHE A 235 3.62 -23.37 -16.43
N LEU A 236 4.69 -22.68 -16.04
CA LEU A 236 4.83 -21.96 -14.77
C LEU A 236 4.88 -20.47 -15.08
N PHE A 237 4.50 -19.64 -14.11
CA PHE A 237 4.68 -18.21 -14.27
C PHE A 237 4.88 -17.53 -12.91
N TYR A 238 5.57 -16.39 -12.93
CA TYR A 238 5.62 -15.45 -11.83
C TYR A 238 4.44 -14.49 -11.93
N TYR A 239 3.86 -14.14 -10.78
CA TYR A 239 2.87 -13.07 -10.75
C TYR A 239 2.83 -12.40 -9.38
N TRP A 240 2.10 -11.27 -9.31
CA TRP A 240 1.90 -10.50 -8.09
C TRP A 240 0.42 -10.22 -7.83
N GLN A 241 0.08 -9.94 -6.56
CA GLN A 241 -1.25 -9.57 -6.09
C GLN A 241 -1.20 -8.17 -5.46
N PRO A 242 -2.33 -7.42 -5.41
CA PRO A 242 -3.60 -7.83 -6.04
C PRO A 242 -3.59 -7.65 -7.55
N ASN A 243 -4.20 -8.57 -8.27
CA ASN A 243 -4.28 -8.53 -9.73
C ASN A 243 -5.46 -9.35 -10.29
N ALA A 244 -6.14 -8.79 -11.30
CA ALA A 244 -7.29 -9.41 -11.94
C ALA A 244 -7.00 -10.77 -12.60
N VAL A 245 -5.78 -10.99 -13.10
CA VAL A 245 -5.41 -12.21 -13.85
C VAL A 245 -5.60 -13.46 -12.98
N LEU A 246 -5.22 -13.38 -11.70
CA LEU A 246 -5.32 -14.53 -10.79
C LEU A 246 -6.77 -14.90 -10.43
N ALA A 247 -7.72 -13.96 -10.56
CA ALA A 247 -9.15 -14.24 -10.35
C ALA A 247 -9.90 -14.59 -11.63
N GLN A 248 -9.36 -14.27 -12.80
CA GLN A 248 -10.01 -14.56 -14.10
C GLN A 248 -9.73 -15.95 -14.63
N LEU A 249 -8.66 -16.58 -14.17
CA LEU A 249 -8.18 -17.88 -14.63
C LEU A 249 -7.85 -18.77 -13.43
N ASP A 250 -8.04 -20.08 -13.60
CA ASP A 250 -7.84 -21.06 -12.53
C ASP A 250 -6.35 -21.39 -12.33
N PHE A 251 -5.73 -20.73 -11.36
CA PHE A 251 -4.33 -20.90 -10.99
C PHE A 251 -4.16 -21.39 -9.55
N VAL A 252 -3.04 -22.04 -9.31
CA VAL A 252 -2.59 -22.44 -7.97
C VAL A 252 -1.24 -21.79 -7.70
N ALA A 253 -1.12 -21.17 -6.54
CA ALA A 253 0.16 -20.68 -6.05
C ALA A 253 1.05 -21.84 -5.64
N LEU A 254 2.34 -21.76 -5.95
CA LEU A 254 3.35 -22.67 -5.46
C LEU A 254 3.78 -22.24 -4.05
N ASP A 255 3.91 -23.20 -3.14
CA ASP A 255 4.60 -22.95 -1.88
C ASP A 255 6.09 -22.70 -2.17
N MET A 256 6.55 -21.48 -1.95
CA MET A 256 7.94 -21.08 -2.14
C MET A 256 8.84 -21.37 -0.92
N GLY A 257 8.29 -21.97 0.14
CA GLY A 257 8.98 -22.23 1.39
C GLY A 257 9.08 -21.03 2.32
N ALA A 258 10.08 -21.05 3.20
CA ALA A 258 10.34 -19.96 4.12
C ALA A 258 11.10 -18.82 3.44
N TYR A 259 10.90 -17.58 3.91
CA TYR A 259 11.74 -16.46 3.56
C TYR A 259 13.08 -16.53 4.30
N ASP A 260 14.19 -16.41 3.57
CA ASP A 260 15.53 -16.27 4.11
C ASP A 260 16.16 -14.98 3.56
N GLU A 261 16.50 -14.06 4.46
CA GLU A 261 17.00 -12.72 4.08
C GLU A 261 18.34 -12.80 3.34
N ALA A 262 19.25 -13.70 3.74
CA ALA A 262 20.56 -13.84 3.12
C ALA A 262 20.43 -14.41 1.70
N ALA A 263 19.59 -15.45 1.54
CA ALA A 263 19.26 -16.01 0.24
C ALA A 263 18.55 -14.99 -0.65
N ALA A 264 17.54 -14.29 -0.15
CA ALA A 264 16.80 -13.28 -0.89
C ALA A 264 17.71 -12.14 -1.38
N LYS A 265 18.66 -11.68 -0.56
CA LYS A 265 19.66 -10.69 -0.95
C LYS A 265 20.57 -11.18 -2.08
N CYS A 266 20.99 -12.46 -2.03
CA CYS A 266 21.74 -13.08 -3.13
C CYS A 266 20.88 -13.16 -4.40
N LEU A 267 19.64 -13.66 -4.28
CA LEU A 267 18.71 -13.82 -5.41
C LEU A 267 18.44 -12.49 -6.16
N ALA A 268 18.39 -11.38 -5.45
CA ALA A 268 18.23 -10.04 -6.02
C ALA A 268 19.52 -9.49 -6.64
N GLY A 269 20.66 -10.15 -6.44
CA GLY A 269 21.96 -9.72 -6.95
C GLY A 269 22.23 -10.21 -8.37
N ARG A 270 22.91 -9.38 -9.18
CA ARG A 270 23.39 -9.78 -10.51
C ARG A 270 24.41 -10.90 -10.46
N ILE A 271 25.17 -10.99 -9.36
CA ILE A 271 26.16 -12.04 -9.10
C ILE A 271 25.68 -12.77 -7.84
N CYS A 272 25.05 -13.93 -8.04
CA CYS A 272 24.67 -14.87 -6.99
C CYS A 272 25.29 -16.22 -7.35
N ALA A 273 26.47 -16.51 -6.79
CA ALA A 273 27.29 -17.66 -7.22
C ALA A 273 26.63 -18.99 -6.82
N ASP A 274 26.02 -19.03 -5.63
CA ASP A 274 25.35 -20.19 -5.05
C ASP A 274 23.95 -19.80 -4.56
N PRO A 275 22.97 -19.67 -5.47
CA PRO A 275 21.61 -19.27 -5.12
C PRO A 275 20.93 -20.35 -4.28
N GLN A 276 20.38 -19.97 -3.15
CA GLN A 276 19.60 -20.83 -2.28
C GLN A 276 18.10 -20.48 -2.41
N PRO A 277 17.17 -21.45 -2.28
CA PRO A 277 15.74 -21.18 -2.27
C PRO A 277 15.32 -20.22 -1.16
N SER A 278 14.43 -19.31 -1.49
CA SER A 278 13.74 -18.43 -0.53
C SER A 278 12.38 -18.04 -1.12
N ALA A 279 11.40 -17.87 -0.27
CA ALA A 279 10.18 -17.17 -0.66
C ALA A 279 10.49 -15.72 -1.02
N PHE A 280 9.57 -15.06 -1.74
CA PHE A 280 9.60 -13.61 -1.91
C PHE A 280 9.42 -12.91 -0.56
N ALA A 281 10.01 -11.73 -0.41
CA ALA A 281 9.87 -10.94 0.81
C ALA A 281 8.39 -10.56 1.04
N GLU A 282 8.02 -10.49 2.31
CA GLU A 282 6.76 -9.86 2.68
C GLU A 282 6.87 -8.34 2.49
N ASP A 283 5.77 -7.70 2.11
CA ASP A 283 5.69 -6.25 2.04
C ASP A 283 4.66 -5.74 3.04
N LEU A 284 4.86 -4.54 3.55
CA LEU A 284 3.95 -3.90 4.47
C LEU A 284 3.04 -2.95 3.69
N VAL A 285 1.78 -3.37 3.52
CA VAL A 285 0.75 -2.56 2.86
C VAL A 285 -0.31 -2.19 3.89
N VAL A 286 -0.50 -0.90 4.15
CA VAL A 286 -1.33 -0.42 5.25
C VAL A 286 -2.35 0.63 4.83
N ILE A 287 -3.42 0.71 5.61
CA ILE A 287 -4.32 1.85 5.62
C ILE A 287 -3.68 2.91 6.52
N ALA A 288 -3.23 4.03 5.93
CA ALA A 288 -2.67 5.15 6.67
C ALA A 288 -3.76 6.14 7.04
N LEU A 289 -3.81 6.54 8.31
CA LEU A 289 -4.67 7.61 8.80
C LEU A 289 -3.84 8.77 9.36
N ALA A 290 -4.26 9.99 9.10
CA ALA A 290 -3.76 11.16 9.82
C ALA A 290 -4.10 11.04 11.32
N GLU A 291 -3.20 11.46 12.21
CA GLU A 291 -3.35 11.29 13.66
C GLU A 291 -4.66 11.90 14.18
N ARG A 292 -5.09 13.05 13.63
CA ARG A 292 -6.37 13.66 13.98
C ARG A 292 -7.59 12.76 13.81
N VAL A 293 -7.55 11.76 12.92
CA VAL A 293 -8.65 10.81 12.73
C VAL A 293 -8.81 9.92 13.97
N PHE A 294 -7.68 9.51 14.57
CA PHE A 294 -7.72 8.73 15.80
C PHE A 294 -8.19 9.53 17.01
N THR A 295 -7.83 10.82 17.08
CA THR A 295 -8.15 11.69 18.23
C THR A 295 -9.58 12.25 18.13
N ASP A 296 -9.97 12.72 16.94
CA ASP A 296 -11.17 13.53 16.78
C ASP A 296 -12.37 12.70 16.24
N MET A 297 -12.09 11.56 15.60
CA MET A 297 -13.07 10.73 14.87
C MET A 297 -12.95 9.24 15.25
N PRO A 298 -13.06 8.85 16.53
CA PRO A 298 -12.75 7.49 16.99
C PRO A 298 -13.62 6.41 16.33
N ALA A 299 -14.85 6.72 15.95
CA ALA A 299 -15.73 5.78 15.22
C ALA A 299 -15.17 5.47 13.82
N ILE A 300 -14.64 6.49 13.11
CA ILE A 300 -14.02 6.33 11.79
C ILE A 300 -12.68 5.65 11.90
N ALA A 301 -11.86 5.99 12.91
CA ALA A 301 -10.62 5.25 13.18
C ALA A 301 -10.91 3.77 13.44
N GLY A 302 -11.90 3.44 14.25
CA GLY A 302 -12.34 2.07 14.51
C GLY A 302 -12.83 1.33 13.28
N TYR A 303 -13.52 2.00 12.35
CA TYR A 303 -13.86 1.46 11.05
C TYR A 303 -12.60 1.04 10.26
N PHE A 304 -11.63 1.92 10.08
CA PHE A 304 -10.40 1.63 9.34
C PHE A 304 -9.49 0.61 10.03
N GLN A 305 -9.55 0.51 11.36
CA GLN A 305 -8.83 -0.54 12.11
C GLN A 305 -9.34 -1.96 11.83
N ARG A 306 -10.53 -2.09 11.26
CA ARG A 306 -11.13 -3.38 10.88
C ARG A 306 -11.22 -3.61 9.38
N ALA A 307 -10.87 -2.61 8.56
CA ALA A 307 -11.11 -2.60 7.12
C ALA A 307 -10.02 -3.34 6.30
N SER A 308 -9.54 -4.47 6.80
CA SER A 308 -8.64 -5.35 6.04
C SER A 308 -9.43 -6.23 5.08
N LEU A 309 -8.88 -6.47 3.88
CA LEU A 309 -9.50 -7.28 2.83
C LEU A 309 -8.56 -8.43 2.44
N ALA A 310 -9.12 -9.61 2.18
CA ALA A 310 -8.33 -10.71 1.63
C ALA A 310 -7.86 -10.39 0.20
N LEU A 311 -6.64 -10.78 -0.17
CA LEU A 311 -6.12 -10.57 -1.53
C LEU A 311 -7.02 -11.17 -2.61
N ALA A 312 -7.56 -12.38 -2.37
CA ALA A 312 -8.47 -13.04 -3.29
C ALA A 312 -9.75 -12.22 -3.55
N GLU A 313 -10.26 -11.50 -2.55
CA GLU A 313 -11.40 -10.60 -2.72
C GLU A 313 -11.04 -9.39 -3.58
N MET A 314 -9.88 -8.80 -3.37
CA MET A 314 -9.41 -7.70 -4.23
C MET A 314 -9.16 -8.17 -5.66
N ASP A 315 -8.56 -9.33 -5.85
CA ASP A 315 -8.37 -9.92 -7.19
C ASP A 315 -9.71 -10.10 -7.91
N ALA A 316 -10.75 -10.59 -7.21
CA ALA A 316 -12.10 -10.73 -7.75
C ALA A 316 -12.74 -9.37 -8.12
N LEU A 317 -12.55 -8.35 -7.29
CA LEU A 317 -13.01 -6.99 -7.59
C LEU A 317 -12.31 -6.40 -8.81
N LEU A 318 -11.00 -6.61 -8.94
CA LEU A 318 -10.23 -6.18 -10.11
C LEU A 318 -10.64 -6.94 -11.38
N ALA A 319 -10.98 -8.24 -11.27
CA ALA A 319 -11.52 -9.01 -12.37
C ALA A 319 -12.88 -8.46 -12.83
N ARG A 320 -13.74 -8.06 -11.88
CA ARG A 320 -15.02 -7.39 -12.18
C ARG A 320 -14.78 -6.03 -12.86
N LEU A 321 -13.78 -5.27 -12.42
CA LEU A 321 -13.43 -3.98 -13.02
C LEU A 321 -12.96 -4.12 -14.48
N ASN A 322 -12.40 -5.27 -14.87
CA ASN A 322 -12.01 -5.57 -16.25
C ASN A 322 -13.18 -6.02 -17.15
N ALA A 323 -14.38 -6.18 -16.60
CA ALA A 323 -15.56 -6.55 -17.41
C ALA A 323 -15.94 -5.38 -18.34
N PRO A 324 -16.48 -5.68 -19.57
CA PRO A 324 -16.90 -4.65 -20.50
C PRO A 324 -17.93 -3.68 -19.87
N GLY A 325 -17.62 -2.39 -19.93
CA GLY A 325 -18.49 -1.32 -19.39
C GLY A 325 -18.40 -1.11 -17.87
N ALA A 326 -17.59 -1.87 -17.15
CA ALA A 326 -17.36 -1.62 -15.73
C ALA A 326 -16.54 -0.36 -15.52
N THR A 327 -16.85 0.36 -14.43
CA THR A 327 -16.11 1.53 -13.94
C THR A 327 -15.77 1.34 -12.46
N LEU A 328 -14.85 2.15 -11.95
CA LEU A 328 -14.54 2.15 -10.52
C LEU A 328 -15.79 2.37 -9.67
N GLU A 329 -16.63 3.32 -10.08
CA GLU A 329 -17.86 3.67 -9.41
C GLU A 329 -18.84 2.50 -9.40
N SER A 330 -19.09 1.86 -10.56
CA SER A 330 -20.04 0.75 -10.65
C SER A 330 -19.60 -0.48 -9.86
N VAL A 331 -18.29 -0.75 -9.79
CA VAL A 331 -17.77 -1.87 -8.97
C VAL A 331 -17.84 -1.54 -7.49
N ALA A 332 -17.56 -0.29 -7.09
CA ALA A 332 -17.67 0.14 -5.70
C ALA A 332 -19.14 0.16 -5.24
N ASP A 333 -20.09 0.61 -6.08
CA ASP A 333 -21.52 0.56 -5.79
C ASP A 333 -21.98 -0.90 -5.59
N TRP A 334 -21.61 -1.79 -6.51
CA TRP A 334 -21.88 -3.22 -6.38
C TRP A 334 -21.31 -3.82 -5.09
N PHE A 335 -20.08 -3.45 -4.71
CA PHE A 335 -19.46 -3.95 -3.47
C PHE A 335 -20.28 -3.55 -2.24
N VAL A 336 -20.74 -2.32 -2.17
CA VAL A 336 -21.53 -1.83 -1.06
C VAL A 336 -22.91 -2.50 -1.00
N GLU A 337 -23.52 -2.76 -2.16
CA GLU A 337 -24.84 -3.40 -2.25
C GLU A 337 -24.78 -4.90 -1.94
N GLU A 338 -23.76 -5.62 -2.46
CA GLU A 338 -23.76 -7.09 -2.49
C GLU A 338 -22.79 -7.71 -1.47
N ARG A 339 -21.80 -6.96 -0.95
CA ARG A 339 -20.78 -7.47 -0.06
C ARG A 339 -20.87 -6.92 1.37
N GLY A 340 -22.10 -6.79 1.84
CA GLY A 340 -22.38 -6.47 3.24
C GLY A 340 -21.78 -7.46 4.25
N ASP A 341 -21.54 -8.70 3.81
CA ASP A 341 -20.81 -9.74 4.54
C ASP A 341 -19.38 -9.31 4.91
N LEU A 342 -18.70 -8.55 4.05
CA LEU A 342 -17.34 -8.05 4.27
C LEU A 342 -17.36 -6.73 5.05
N TRP A 343 -17.92 -5.68 4.46
CA TRP A 343 -17.83 -4.34 5.05
C TRP A 343 -18.67 -4.18 6.33
N GLY A 344 -19.66 -5.02 6.58
CA GLY A 344 -20.43 -5.03 7.83
C GLY A 344 -19.54 -5.22 9.06
N SER A 345 -18.50 -6.07 8.95
CA SER A 345 -17.50 -6.25 10.01
C SER A 345 -16.68 -4.98 10.24
N TRP A 346 -16.42 -4.19 9.20
CA TRP A 346 -15.67 -2.93 9.30
C TRP A 346 -16.44 -1.86 10.06
N VAL A 347 -17.76 -1.81 9.85
CA VAL A 347 -18.66 -0.87 10.56
C VAL A 347 -18.86 -1.27 12.02
N GLY A 348 -18.69 -2.56 12.35
CA GLY A 348 -18.93 -3.10 13.70
C GLY A 348 -20.35 -3.59 13.90
N THR A 349 -21.10 -3.75 12.83
CA THR A 349 -22.42 -4.38 12.80
C THR A 349 -22.30 -5.81 12.25
N ALA A 350 -21.39 -6.62 12.83
CA ALA A 350 -21.34 -8.04 12.45
C ALA A 350 -22.67 -8.73 12.84
N PRO A 351 -23.17 -9.68 12.01
CA PRO A 351 -24.44 -10.37 12.26
C PRO A 351 -24.45 -11.22 13.53
#